data_fe9bb0abffcf0013adb9d2c3d763d29d
#
_entry.id   fe9bb0abffcf0013adb9d2c3d763d29d
#
_cell.length_a   1.000
_cell.length_b   1.000
_cell.length_c   1.000
_cell.angle_alpha   90.00
_cell.angle_beta   90.00
_cell.angle_gamma   90.00
#
_symmetry.space_group_name_H-M   'P 1'
#
loop_
_entity.id
_entity.type
_entity.pdbx_description
1 polymer ?
#
loop_
_entity_poly.entity_id
_entity_poly.type
_entity_poly.pdbx_seq_one_letter_code
_entity_poly.pdbx_strand_id
1 'polypeptide(L)'
;MIRRILYTLLLALPMTAVAQNFYNFAGLNEKGIVGTARFVGMGGSMSSLGADISVMGVNPAGIALYRGNDFSFTASVETDNSTAVYSNTNMRSNYTGARLDNFGIVFAEQLGMSDFEFVNFGIAYRANNHFNRNFDMWGAANDFSQQYIIDGLYRRNPFDTNNVTYSMYENFGYNWLTLLASDAGIVDDAGNLITDGSGELLYPPTQLGSYSEERGRVDVCDINLSANISDRLYLGATVSLSSVDYSRYSYYNEDDVIGEIYSIVNNYKISGTGVDLKIGAIVRPFKYLPLKVGVAFHTPTYYRLLDSSNASIAFNGLVYDTRDEYRYYDNVNVNYSYKTPWRANASLSYTVGSCLALNVEYEYTDYRNAAYTGRTSVAKYQNMDIDASLCQQHTARVGAEFNFNKCALRAGYNYSTAMFNDTAYKNLDNMSVADTSTEYMNLYDKNIVTLGCGYRFKNTYVDLAYMLQMQEGDFYPFYDTEYVNPAAKATFAEHTFAMTIGVRF
;
A
#
# COMPACT_ATOMS: atom_id res chain seq x y z
N MET A 1 2.29 9.27 37.67
CA MET A 1 1.36 10.00 36.78
C MET A 1 1.47 9.52 35.31
N ILE A 2 2.64 9.47 34.72
CA ILE A 2 2.87 9.01 33.32
C ILE A 2 2.38 7.58 33.07
N ARG A 3 2.56 6.62 34.00
CA ARG A 3 2.05 5.25 33.89
C ARG A 3 0.52 5.15 33.82
N ARG A 4 -0.21 6.05 34.52
CA ARG A 4 -1.69 6.08 34.49
C ARG A 4 -2.23 6.70 33.18
N ILE A 5 -1.50 7.65 32.59
CA ILE A 5 -1.85 8.26 31.29
C ILE A 5 -1.66 7.25 30.15
N LEU A 6 -0.59 6.42 30.20
CA LEU A 6 -0.41 5.34 29.21
C LEU A 6 -1.51 4.27 29.28
N TYR A 7 -1.98 3.91 30.49
CA TYR A 7 -3.07 2.93 30.65
C TYR A 7 -4.45 3.52 30.29
N THR A 8 -4.67 4.83 30.44
CA THR A 8 -5.95 5.47 30.06
C THR A 8 -6.06 5.67 28.54
N LEU A 9 -4.95 5.82 27.82
CA LEU A 9 -4.94 5.84 26.34
C LEU A 9 -5.17 4.46 25.72
N LEU A 10 -4.91 3.38 26.47
CA LEU A 10 -5.10 1.99 25.99
C LEU A 10 -6.51 1.43 26.22
N LEU A 11 -7.38 2.12 27.02
CA LEU A 11 -8.64 1.54 27.50
C LEU A 11 -9.93 2.13 26.89
N ALA A 12 -9.84 3.09 25.96
CA ALA A 12 -11.00 3.64 25.27
C ALA A 12 -11.08 3.13 23.81
N LEU A 13 -11.21 1.82 23.63
CA LEU A 13 -11.51 1.24 22.32
C LEU A 13 -13.01 0.97 22.24
N PRO A 14 -13.78 1.64 21.37
CA PRO A 14 -15.05 1.10 20.96
C PRO A 14 -14.80 -0.22 20.22
N MET A 15 -15.36 -1.30 20.72
CA MET A 15 -15.31 -2.61 20.09
C MET A 15 -16.40 -2.65 19.01
N THR A 16 -16.13 -2.09 17.84
CA THR A 16 -16.95 -2.33 16.66
C THR A 16 -16.25 -3.37 15.80
N ALA A 17 -16.93 -4.47 15.57
CA ALA A 17 -16.50 -5.51 14.67
C ALA A 17 -16.89 -5.15 13.25
N VAL A 18 -15.98 -5.25 12.33
CA VAL A 18 -16.24 -4.92 10.95
C VAL A 18 -15.61 -5.93 10.02
N ALA A 19 -16.41 -6.37 9.04
CA ALA A 19 -15.94 -7.16 7.93
C ALA A 19 -15.22 -6.23 6.95
N GLN A 20 -13.91 -6.40 6.81
CA GLN A 20 -13.10 -5.71 5.82
C GLN A 20 -12.13 -6.67 5.18
N ASN A 21 -11.85 -6.49 3.89
CA ASN A 21 -10.99 -7.39 3.16
C ASN A 21 -9.53 -6.93 3.21
N PHE A 22 -8.61 -7.88 3.37
CA PHE A 22 -7.18 -7.61 3.45
C PHE A 22 -6.61 -7.02 2.14
N TYR A 23 -7.24 -7.23 0.98
CA TYR A 23 -6.83 -6.61 -0.29
C TYR A 23 -6.86 -5.08 -0.21
N ASN A 24 -7.80 -4.51 0.53
CA ASN A 24 -7.87 -3.06 0.72
C ASN A 24 -6.66 -2.50 1.48
N PHE A 25 -5.96 -3.35 2.26
CA PHE A 25 -4.78 -2.99 3.05
C PHE A 25 -3.46 -3.47 2.49
N ALA A 26 -3.49 -4.29 1.45
CA ALA A 26 -2.25 -4.76 0.83
C ALA A 26 -1.33 -3.59 0.47
N GLY A 27 -1.90 -2.53 -0.12
CA GLY A 27 -1.18 -1.30 -0.42
C GLY A 27 -0.62 -0.56 0.80
N LEU A 28 -1.30 -0.59 1.96
CA LEU A 28 -0.80 0.03 3.20
C LEU A 28 0.40 -0.71 3.79
N ASN A 29 0.55 -1.99 3.50
CA ASN A 29 1.66 -2.81 3.95
C ASN A 29 2.93 -2.58 3.13
N GLU A 30 2.80 -2.15 1.88
CA GLU A 30 3.93 -1.89 1.00
C GLU A 30 4.67 -0.61 1.39
N LYS A 31 5.98 -0.58 1.09
CA LYS A 31 6.78 0.64 1.14
C LYS A 31 7.30 0.95 -0.25
N GLY A 32 7.10 2.20 -0.68
CA GLY A 32 7.76 2.75 -1.85
C GLY A 32 9.23 3.11 -1.57
N ILE A 33 10.01 3.30 -2.62
CA ILE A 33 11.31 3.99 -2.52
C ILE A 33 11.03 5.49 -2.62
N VAL A 34 10.72 6.11 -1.48
CA VAL A 34 10.40 7.54 -1.39
C VAL A 34 11.34 8.20 -0.38
N GLY A 35 11.88 9.36 -0.74
CA GLY A 35 12.83 10.10 0.08
C GLY A 35 13.62 11.12 -0.74
N THR A 36 14.84 11.43 -0.31
CA THR A 36 15.72 12.31 -1.08
C THR A 36 16.05 11.71 -2.46
N ALA A 37 16.31 12.56 -3.45
CA ALA A 37 16.75 12.08 -4.78
C ALA A 37 18.06 11.27 -4.69
N ARG A 38 18.91 11.53 -3.68
CA ARG A 38 20.07 10.69 -3.40
C ARG A 38 19.66 9.28 -2.99
N PHE A 39 18.72 9.14 -2.07
CA PHE A 39 18.19 7.85 -1.60
C PHE A 39 17.51 7.09 -2.75
N VAL A 40 16.65 7.78 -3.52
CA VAL A 40 15.98 7.20 -4.69
C VAL A 40 17.02 6.74 -5.73
N GLY A 41 17.99 7.57 -6.08
CA GLY A 41 19.03 7.24 -7.06
C GLY A 41 19.93 6.07 -6.67
N MET A 42 19.98 5.71 -5.39
CA MET A 42 20.65 4.54 -4.83
C MET A 42 19.76 3.29 -4.75
N GLY A 43 18.56 3.32 -5.36
CA GLY A 43 17.60 2.21 -5.28
C GLY A 43 17.03 1.96 -3.88
N GLY A 44 17.05 2.99 -3.00
CA GLY A 44 16.67 2.84 -1.60
C GLY A 44 17.70 2.10 -0.75
N SER A 45 18.86 1.75 -1.30
CA SER A 45 19.91 0.98 -0.64
C SER A 45 20.90 1.90 0.06
N MET A 46 20.60 2.33 1.31
CA MET A 46 21.46 3.24 2.08
C MET A 46 21.49 2.92 3.59
N SER A 47 20.97 1.79 4.04
CA SER A 47 20.80 1.47 5.46
C SER A 47 22.09 1.48 6.28
N SER A 48 23.24 1.04 5.73
CA SER A 48 24.55 1.10 6.40
C SER A 48 25.46 2.21 5.87
N LEU A 49 25.13 2.77 4.69
CA LEU A 49 25.86 3.93 4.16
C LEU A 49 25.53 5.19 4.97
N GLY A 50 24.25 5.43 5.25
CA GLY A 50 23.76 6.52 6.11
C GLY A 50 23.99 7.93 5.57
N ALA A 51 23.95 8.93 6.45
CA ALA A 51 24.09 10.35 6.16
C ALA A 51 23.14 10.85 5.06
N ASP A 52 21.88 10.46 5.19
CA ASP A 52 20.74 10.88 4.40
C ASP A 52 19.49 10.89 5.30
N ILE A 53 18.64 11.89 5.21
CA ILE A 53 17.48 12.02 6.10
C ILE A 53 16.47 10.89 5.90
N SER A 54 16.39 10.36 4.68
CA SER A 54 15.46 9.26 4.33
C SER A 54 15.75 7.95 5.07
N VAL A 55 16.98 7.77 5.57
CA VAL A 55 17.35 6.55 6.32
C VAL A 55 16.67 6.45 7.68
N MET A 56 16.04 7.52 8.19
CA MET A 56 15.18 7.44 9.39
C MET A 56 14.08 6.37 9.23
N GLY A 57 13.57 6.20 8.02
CA GLY A 57 12.54 5.23 7.68
C GLY A 57 13.04 3.82 7.43
N VAL A 58 14.37 3.59 7.33
CA VAL A 58 14.96 2.29 6.95
C VAL A 58 15.93 1.78 8.03
N ASN A 59 16.97 2.55 8.37
CA ASN A 59 17.88 2.26 9.48
C ASN A 59 18.18 3.56 10.26
N PRO A 60 17.54 3.75 11.41
CA PRO A 60 17.70 4.96 12.22
C PRO A 60 19.14 5.31 12.61
N ALA A 61 20.02 4.31 12.73
CA ALA A 61 21.43 4.52 13.05
C ALA A 61 22.21 5.26 11.95
N GLY A 62 21.66 5.31 10.72
CA GLY A 62 22.25 6.06 9.62
C GLY A 62 22.30 7.58 9.84
N ILE A 63 21.44 8.11 10.71
CA ILE A 63 21.45 9.52 11.11
C ILE A 63 22.67 9.84 11.99
N ALA A 64 23.18 8.89 12.77
CA ALA A 64 24.40 9.07 13.57
C ALA A 64 25.68 9.30 12.72
N LEU A 65 25.59 9.17 11.42
CA LEU A 65 26.70 9.43 10.47
C LEU A 65 26.79 10.90 10.04
N TYR A 66 25.80 11.74 10.37
CA TYR A 66 25.89 13.19 10.14
C TYR A 66 26.94 13.82 11.07
N ARG A 67 27.69 14.80 10.53
CA ARG A 67 28.76 15.54 11.22
C ARG A 67 28.47 17.05 11.26
N GLY A 68 27.34 17.47 10.79
CA GLY A 68 26.87 18.85 10.78
C GLY A 68 25.39 18.86 10.48
N ASN A 69 24.77 20.00 10.69
CA ASN A 69 23.34 20.14 10.47
C ASN A 69 23.02 20.07 8.98
N ASP A 70 21.88 19.48 8.66
CA ASP A 70 21.41 19.32 7.28
C ASP A 70 19.90 19.58 7.23
N PHE A 71 19.48 20.38 6.28
CA PHE A 71 18.07 20.56 5.91
C PHE A 71 17.89 20.16 4.46
N SER A 72 16.87 19.40 4.16
CA SER A 72 16.55 19.01 2.78
C SER A 72 15.06 19.04 2.50
N PHE A 73 14.75 19.26 1.23
CA PHE A 73 13.40 19.27 0.67
C PHE A 73 13.42 18.53 -0.66
N THR A 74 12.46 17.63 -0.86
CA THR A 74 12.34 16.81 -2.07
C THR A 74 10.91 16.84 -2.60
N ALA A 75 10.78 17.08 -3.89
CA ALA A 75 9.55 16.94 -4.64
C ALA A 75 9.78 16.06 -5.88
N SER A 76 8.73 15.41 -6.35
CA SER A 76 8.79 14.57 -7.55
C SER A 76 7.57 14.73 -8.45
N VAL A 77 7.72 14.25 -9.67
CA VAL A 77 6.64 14.01 -10.62
C VAL A 77 6.65 12.53 -10.94
N GLU A 78 5.50 11.92 -10.87
CA GLU A 78 5.30 10.51 -11.22
C GLU A 78 4.36 10.35 -12.40
N THR A 79 4.55 9.31 -13.18
CA THR A 79 3.63 8.84 -14.19
C THR A 79 3.49 7.32 -14.05
N ASP A 80 2.31 6.87 -13.67
CA ASP A 80 1.94 5.45 -13.64
C ASP A 80 1.25 5.09 -14.97
N ASN A 81 1.75 4.05 -15.64
CA ASN A 81 1.15 3.49 -16.85
C ASN A 81 0.68 2.08 -16.53
N SER A 82 -0.61 1.86 -16.69
CA SER A 82 -1.26 0.56 -16.49
C SER A 82 -1.69 -0.01 -17.82
N THR A 83 -1.48 -1.29 -18.01
CA THR A 83 -1.97 -2.04 -19.20
C THR A 83 -2.69 -3.28 -18.71
N ALA A 84 -3.89 -3.54 -19.23
CA ALA A 84 -4.64 -4.77 -19.01
C ALA A 84 -4.88 -5.50 -20.31
N VAL A 85 -4.66 -6.81 -20.30
CA VAL A 85 -4.98 -7.71 -21.43
C VAL A 85 -6.02 -8.71 -20.97
N TYR A 86 -7.23 -8.60 -21.52
CA TYR A 86 -8.35 -9.49 -21.22
C TYR A 86 -9.04 -9.92 -22.50
N SER A 87 -9.26 -11.23 -22.71
CA SER A 87 -9.94 -11.78 -23.89
C SER A 87 -9.46 -11.17 -25.23
N ASN A 88 -8.13 -11.08 -25.43
CA ASN A 88 -7.47 -10.47 -26.59
C ASN A 88 -7.66 -8.94 -26.76
N THR A 89 -8.30 -8.27 -25.82
CA THR A 89 -8.38 -6.80 -25.79
C THR A 89 -7.28 -6.25 -24.92
N ASN A 90 -6.63 -5.16 -25.36
CA ASN A 90 -5.56 -4.49 -24.65
C ASN A 90 -6.01 -3.06 -24.31
N MET A 91 -6.21 -2.79 -23.03
CA MET A 91 -6.57 -1.47 -22.52
C MET A 91 -5.36 -0.82 -21.87
N ARG A 92 -5.27 0.51 -21.96
CA ARG A 92 -4.18 1.29 -21.36
C ARG A 92 -4.73 2.49 -20.63
N SER A 93 -4.26 2.68 -19.41
CA SER A 93 -4.58 3.84 -18.59
C SER A 93 -3.31 4.47 -18.10
N ASN A 94 -3.35 5.76 -17.80
CA ASN A 94 -2.22 6.47 -17.18
C ASN A 94 -2.71 7.46 -16.13
N TYR A 95 -1.81 7.77 -15.22
CA TYR A 95 -1.94 8.85 -14.26
C TYR A 95 -0.63 9.64 -14.24
N THR A 96 -0.69 10.96 -14.14
CA THR A 96 0.49 11.80 -13.93
C THR A 96 0.20 12.82 -12.83
N GLY A 97 1.09 12.92 -11.85
CA GLY A 97 0.93 13.81 -10.72
C GLY A 97 2.25 14.30 -10.15
N ALA A 98 2.21 15.47 -9.48
CA ALA A 98 3.32 16.00 -8.71
C ALA A 98 3.08 15.75 -7.22
N ARG A 99 4.16 15.49 -6.46
CA ARG A 99 4.07 15.20 -5.04
C ARG A 99 5.23 15.79 -4.25
N LEU A 100 5.00 15.96 -2.95
CA LEU A 100 6.01 16.23 -1.95
C LEU A 100 6.47 14.90 -1.35
N ASP A 101 7.75 14.56 -1.52
CA ASP A 101 8.28 13.26 -1.07
C ASP A 101 8.87 13.31 0.34
N ASN A 102 9.69 14.34 0.61
CA ASN A 102 10.40 14.43 1.87
C ASN A 102 10.79 15.86 2.17
N PHE A 103 10.72 16.26 3.44
CA PHE A 103 11.45 17.40 3.96
C PHE A 103 11.78 17.19 5.43
N GLY A 104 12.88 17.78 5.88
CA GLY A 104 13.22 17.68 7.31
C GLY A 104 14.60 18.24 7.62
N ILE A 105 14.95 18.13 8.89
CA ILE A 105 16.16 18.68 9.45
C ILE A 105 16.85 17.67 10.37
N VAL A 106 18.18 17.65 10.31
CA VAL A 106 19.03 16.90 11.22
C VAL A 106 19.95 17.88 11.93
N PHE A 107 20.00 17.80 13.24
CA PHE A 107 20.97 18.48 14.10
C PHE A 107 22.01 17.46 14.56
N ALA A 108 23.29 17.77 14.36
CA ALA A 108 24.41 16.93 14.75
C ALA A 108 25.25 17.69 15.77
N GLU A 109 25.19 17.27 17.04
CA GLU A 109 25.92 17.89 18.14
C GLU A 109 27.14 17.06 18.48
N GLN A 110 28.32 17.68 18.42
CA GLN A 110 29.57 17.08 18.84
C GLN A 110 29.74 17.20 20.36
N LEU A 111 29.73 16.08 21.06
CA LEU A 111 29.78 16.09 22.51
C LEU A 111 31.21 16.25 23.08
N GLY A 112 32.26 15.85 22.36
CA GLY A 112 33.63 15.95 22.80
C GLY A 112 33.96 15.16 24.07
N MET A 113 33.09 14.20 24.44
CA MET A 113 33.24 13.37 25.63
C MET A 113 33.67 11.97 25.25
N SER A 114 34.75 11.51 25.81
CA SER A 114 35.42 10.20 25.75
C SER A 114 34.95 9.19 24.65
N ASP A 115 33.73 8.70 24.69
CA ASP A 115 33.26 7.63 23.78
C ASP A 115 32.16 8.08 22.82
N PHE A 116 31.37 9.09 23.20
CA PHE A 116 30.31 9.67 22.37
C PHE A 116 30.87 10.82 21.53
N GLU A 117 31.09 10.57 20.25
CA GLU A 117 31.56 11.58 19.31
C GLU A 117 30.45 12.57 18.95
N PHE A 118 29.29 12.04 18.58
CA PHE A 118 28.11 12.81 18.20
C PHE A 118 26.83 12.23 18.76
N VAL A 119 25.89 13.12 19.08
CA VAL A 119 24.48 12.82 19.28
C VAL A 119 23.69 13.62 18.25
N ASN A 120 22.86 12.94 17.50
CA ASN A 120 22.11 13.52 16.40
C ASN A 120 20.60 13.40 16.68
N PHE A 121 19.90 14.51 16.42
CA PHE A 121 18.45 14.58 16.48
C PHE A 121 17.93 14.93 15.10
N GLY A 122 16.89 14.23 14.65
CA GLY A 122 16.27 14.48 13.35
C GLY A 122 14.76 14.48 13.44
N ILE A 123 14.16 15.36 12.65
CA ILE A 123 12.71 15.34 12.40
C ILE A 123 12.47 15.48 10.90
N ALA A 124 11.63 14.62 10.34
CA ALA A 124 11.33 14.61 8.92
C ALA A 124 9.88 14.26 8.64
N TYR A 125 9.30 14.92 7.66
CA TYR A 125 8.15 14.44 6.93
C TYR A 125 8.64 13.56 5.78
N ARG A 126 7.95 12.48 5.53
CA ARG A 126 8.21 11.57 4.41
C ARG A 126 6.89 10.96 3.92
N ALA A 127 6.63 11.04 2.61
CA ALA A 127 5.63 10.18 1.99
C ALA A 127 6.15 8.73 2.07
N ASN A 128 5.37 7.81 2.62
CA ASN A 128 5.78 6.40 2.74
C ASN A 128 5.35 5.56 1.55
N ASN A 129 4.14 5.83 1.07
CA ASN A 129 3.53 5.22 -0.09
C ASN A 129 2.50 6.17 -0.70
N HIS A 130 2.15 5.96 -1.96
CA HIS A 130 1.08 6.65 -2.67
C HIS A 130 0.35 5.65 -3.56
N PHE A 131 -0.90 5.95 -3.87
CA PHE A 131 -1.85 5.02 -4.50
C PHE A 131 -2.43 5.58 -5.79
N ASN A 132 -1.73 6.51 -6.45
CA ASN A 132 -2.27 7.20 -7.62
C ASN A 132 -2.16 6.31 -8.86
N ARG A 133 -3.25 5.65 -9.21
CA ARG A 133 -3.34 4.74 -10.35
C ARG A 133 -4.71 4.82 -11.00
N ASN A 134 -4.74 4.69 -12.32
CA ASN A 134 -5.92 4.40 -13.11
C ASN A 134 -5.73 3.00 -13.70
N PHE A 135 -6.79 2.21 -13.73
CA PHE A 135 -6.77 0.89 -14.32
C PHE A 135 -8.05 0.68 -15.12
N ASP A 136 -7.94 0.11 -16.30
CA ASP A 136 -9.05 -0.12 -17.21
C ASP A 136 -8.91 -1.49 -17.87
N MET A 137 -9.99 -2.28 -17.86
CA MET A 137 -10.09 -3.59 -18.47
C MET A 137 -11.39 -3.67 -19.28
N TRP A 138 -11.30 -4.22 -20.49
CA TRP A 138 -12.44 -4.47 -21.35
C TRP A 138 -12.21 -5.73 -22.18
N GLY A 139 -13.29 -6.51 -22.44
CA GLY A 139 -13.19 -7.66 -23.32
C GLY A 139 -14.45 -8.51 -23.38
N ALA A 140 -14.41 -9.58 -24.17
CA ALA A 140 -15.53 -10.50 -24.31
C ALA A 140 -15.84 -11.20 -22.98
N ALA A 141 -17.13 -11.36 -22.68
CA ALA A 141 -17.61 -12.01 -21.45
C ALA A 141 -17.31 -13.50 -21.41
N ASN A 142 -17.32 -14.20 -22.57
CA ASN A 142 -17.06 -15.63 -22.66
C ASN A 142 -17.95 -16.47 -21.72
N ASP A 143 -19.24 -16.20 -21.72
CA ASP A 143 -20.26 -16.84 -20.86
C ASP A 143 -20.07 -16.59 -19.36
N PHE A 144 -19.30 -15.57 -18.99
CA PHE A 144 -19.02 -15.21 -17.61
C PHE A 144 -19.80 -13.96 -17.22
N SER A 145 -20.44 -13.97 -16.03
CA SER A 145 -21.25 -12.86 -15.50
C SER A 145 -21.22 -12.84 -14.00
N GLN A 146 -21.16 -11.64 -13.42
CA GLN A 146 -21.29 -11.47 -11.97
C GLN A 146 -22.68 -11.86 -11.46
N GLN A 147 -23.69 -11.91 -12.33
CA GLN A 147 -25.03 -12.37 -11.95
C GLN A 147 -25.00 -13.82 -11.43
N TYR A 148 -24.17 -14.71 -11.99
CA TYR A 148 -24.00 -16.08 -11.45
C TYR A 148 -23.37 -16.08 -10.06
N ILE A 149 -22.46 -15.14 -9.79
CA ILE A 149 -21.85 -15.01 -8.46
C ILE A 149 -22.89 -14.57 -7.42
N ILE A 150 -23.81 -13.66 -7.80
CA ILE A 150 -24.93 -13.23 -6.96
C ILE A 150 -25.79 -14.43 -6.56
N ASP A 151 -26.13 -15.31 -7.50
CA ASP A 151 -26.89 -16.55 -7.24
C ASP A 151 -26.16 -17.46 -6.25
N GLY A 152 -24.87 -17.71 -6.48
CA GLY A 152 -24.04 -18.51 -5.59
C GLY A 152 -23.97 -17.92 -4.17
N LEU A 153 -23.78 -16.60 -4.03
CA LEU A 153 -23.77 -15.90 -2.74
C LEU A 153 -25.13 -16.00 -2.03
N TYR A 154 -26.24 -15.80 -2.76
CA TYR A 154 -27.58 -15.93 -2.21
C TYR A 154 -27.87 -17.34 -1.70
N ARG A 155 -27.53 -18.37 -2.47
CA ARG A 155 -27.73 -19.78 -2.05
C ARG A 155 -26.96 -20.14 -0.78
N ARG A 156 -25.79 -19.55 -0.56
CA ARG A 156 -25.00 -19.77 0.67
C ARG A 156 -25.57 -19.06 1.89
N ASN A 157 -26.23 -17.92 1.69
CA ASN A 157 -26.83 -17.13 2.77
C ASN A 157 -28.19 -16.53 2.36
N PRO A 158 -29.26 -17.36 2.23
CA PRO A 158 -30.55 -16.94 1.73
C PRO A 158 -31.28 -16.03 2.73
N PHE A 159 -32.10 -15.12 2.20
CA PHE A 159 -32.97 -14.23 2.96
C PHE A 159 -34.29 -14.02 2.20
N ASP A 160 -35.30 -13.42 2.86
CA ASP A 160 -36.58 -13.07 2.22
C ASP A 160 -36.40 -11.83 1.34
N THR A 161 -36.35 -12.02 0.02
CA THR A 161 -36.14 -10.99 -0.99
C THR A 161 -37.27 -9.95 -1.02
N ASN A 162 -38.49 -10.30 -0.60
CA ASN A 162 -39.64 -9.40 -0.51
C ASN A 162 -39.58 -8.47 0.71
N ASN A 163 -38.72 -8.75 1.67
CA ASN A 163 -38.59 -8.02 2.93
C ASN A 163 -37.17 -7.53 3.21
N VAL A 164 -36.44 -7.09 2.18
CA VAL A 164 -35.14 -6.46 2.37
C VAL A 164 -35.31 -5.17 3.18
N THR A 165 -34.64 -5.12 4.30
CA THR A 165 -34.73 -4.01 5.23
C THR A 165 -33.36 -3.39 5.47
N TYR A 166 -33.36 -2.14 5.88
CA TYR A 166 -32.14 -1.43 6.27
C TYR A 166 -31.29 -2.17 7.30
N SER A 167 -31.92 -2.72 8.31
CA SER A 167 -31.18 -3.46 9.33
C SER A 167 -30.37 -4.64 8.75
N MET A 168 -30.73 -5.13 7.58
CA MET A 168 -29.97 -6.18 6.88
C MET A 168 -28.67 -5.62 6.28
N TYR A 169 -28.68 -4.40 5.76
CA TYR A 169 -27.46 -3.73 5.29
C TYR A 169 -26.50 -3.39 6.44
N GLU A 170 -27.02 -3.04 7.62
CA GLU A 170 -26.20 -2.84 8.82
C GLU A 170 -25.71 -4.14 9.45
N ASN A 171 -26.35 -5.26 9.13
CA ASN A 171 -26.02 -6.55 9.69
C ASN A 171 -24.97 -7.26 8.82
N PHE A 172 -23.75 -7.36 9.33
CA PHE A 172 -22.62 -8.05 8.66
C PHE A 172 -22.86 -9.55 8.41
N GLY A 173 -24.02 -10.08 8.73
CA GLY A 173 -24.44 -11.44 8.38
C GLY A 173 -25.02 -11.59 6.98
N TYR A 174 -25.29 -10.49 6.28
CA TYR A 174 -25.80 -10.49 4.91
C TYR A 174 -24.80 -9.87 3.94
N ASN A 175 -24.72 -10.44 2.74
CA ASN A 175 -23.88 -9.90 1.67
C ASN A 175 -24.57 -8.70 1.00
N TRP A 176 -23.92 -7.54 0.97
CA TRP A 176 -24.49 -6.32 0.41
C TRP A 176 -24.83 -6.47 -1.09
N LEU A 177 -24.02 -7.24 -1.84
CA LEU A 177 -24.21 -7.46 -3.27
C LEU A 177 -25.53 -8.20 -3.54
N THR A 178 -25.84 -9.22 -2.74
CA THR A 178 -27.09 -9.98 -2.86
C THR A 178 -28.31 -9.14 -2.44
N LEU A 179 -28.16 -8.26 -1.44
CA LEU A 179 -29.23 -7.36 -1.01
C LEU A 179 -29.58 -6.36 -2.11
N LEU A 180 -28.58 -5.67 -2.68
CA LEU A 180 -28.81 -4.73 -3.79
C LEU A 180 -29.31 -5.42 -5.06
N ALA A 181 -28.82 -6.62 -5.35
CA ALA A 181 -29.29 -7.40 -6.49
C ALA A 181 -30.74 -7.82 -6.37
N SER A 182 -31.20 -8.16 -5.14
CA SER A 182 -32.60 -8.41 -4.86
C SER A 182 -33.47 -7.16 -5.09
N ASP A 183 -33.02 -6.02 -4.60
CA ASP A 183 -33.71 -4.75 -4.80
C ASP A 183 -33.76 -4.33 -6.27
N ALA A 184 -32.71 -4.62 -7.01
CA ALA A 184 -32.60 -4.33 -8.45
C ALA A 184 -33.42 -5.29 -9.33
N GLY A 185 -33.97 -6.37 -8.75
CA GLY A 185 -34.70 -7.37 -9.51
C GLY A 185 -33.82 -8.26 -10.41
N ILE A 186 -32.55 -8.47 -10.02
CA ILE A 186 -31.65 -9.43 -10.67
C ILE A 186 -32.03 -10.87 -10.25
N VAL A 187 -32.60 -11.01 -9.06
CA VAL A 187 -33.19 -12.24 -8.57
C VAL A 187 -34.70 -12.11 -8.40
N ASP A 188 -35.43 -13.20 -8.55
CA ASP A 188 -36.88 -13.26 -8.33
C ASP A 188 -37.23 -13.29 -6.83
N ASP A 189 -38.55 -13.32 -6.53
CA ASP A 189 -39.07 -13.38 -5.15
C ASP A 189 -38.61 -14.63 -4.36
N ALA A 190 -38.15 -15.67 -5.06
CA ALA A 190 -37.60 -16.87 -4.46
C ALA A 190 -36.06 -16.84 -4.36
N GLY A 191 -35.41 -15.76 -4.81
CA GLY A 191 -33.96 -15.57 -4.79
C GLY A 191 -33.22 -16.27 -5.95
N ASN A 192 -33.93 -16.72 -6.98
CA ASN A 192 -33.29 -17.30 -8.17
C ASN A 192 -32.99 -16.20 -9.18
N LEU A 193 -31.91 -16.37 -9.92
CA LEU A 193 -31.62 -15.50 -11.07
C LEU A 193 -32.79 -15.46 -12.07
N ILE A 194 -33.01 -14.32 -12.64
CA ILE A 194 -33.98 -14.19 -13.74
C ILE A 194 -33.37 -14.85 -14.98
N THR A 195 -33.99 -15.97 -15.37
CA THR A 195 -33.55 -16.81 -16.49
C THR A 195 -34.64 -16.89 -17.56
N ASP A 196 -34.26 -17.26 -18.77
CA ASP A 196 -35.18 -17.63 -19.83
C ASP A 196 -35.78 -19.03 -19.59
N GLY A 197 -36.62 -19.49 -20.50
CA GLY A 197 -37.26 -20.80 -20.40
C GLY A 197 -36.30 -21.99 -20.52
N SER A 198 -35.03 -21.79 -20.86
CA SER A 198 -33.97 -22.82 -20.91
C SER A 198 -33.09 -22.85 -19.66
N GLY A 199 -33.23 -21.87 -18.78
CA GLY A 199 -32.41 -21.71 -17.56
C GLY A 199 -31.15 -20.90 -17.78
N GLU A 200 -30.95 -20.28 -18.93
CA GLU A 200 -29.89 -19.32 -19.20
C GLU A 200 -30.27 -17.93 -18.71
N LEU A 201 -29.30 -17.06 -18.43
CA LEU A 201 -29.56 -15.66 -18.05
C LEU A 201 -30.48 -15.01 -19.08
N LEU A 202 -31.50 -14.29 -18.63
CA LEU A 202 -32.39 -13.54 -19.52
C LEU A 202 -31.63 -12.46 -20.31
N TYR A 203 -30.58 -11.92 -19.68
CA TYR A 203 -29.70 -10.91 -20.28
C TYR A 203 -28.24 -11.36 -20.15
N PRO A 204 -27.77 -12.28 -21.03
CA PRO A 204 -26.38 -12.74 -21.00
C PRO A 204 -25.45 -11.66 -21.53
N PRO A 205 -24.37 -11.32 -20.83
CA PRO A 205 -23.42 -10.32 -21.32
C PRO A 205 -22.59 -10.88 -22.49
N THR A 206 -22.27 -10.00 -23.43
CA THR A 206 -21.31 -10.27 -24.50
C THR A 206 -19.94 -9.68 -24.20
N GLN A 207 -19.90 -8.61 -23.39
CA GLN A 207 -18.69 -7.91 -23.00
C GLN A 207 -18.70 -7.58 -21.51
N LEU A 208 -17.50 -7.50 -20.92
CA LEU A 208 -17.24 -7.06 -19.55
C LEU A 208 -16.30 -5.88 -19.55
N GLY A 209 -16.57 -4.92 -18.68
CA GLY A 209 -15.71 -3.78 -18.41
C GLY A 209 -15.42 -3.64 -16.93
N SER A 210 -14.23 -3.16 -16.61
CA SER A 210 -13.87 -2.75 -15.24
C SER A 210 -12.95 -1.55 -15.31
N TYR A 211 -13.30 -0.48 -14.61
CA TYR A 211 -12.50 0.71 -14.47
C TYR A 211 -12.29 1.05 -13.00
N SER A 212 -11.08 1.44 -12.60
CA SER A 212 -10.83 1.91 -11.26
C SER A 212 -9.86 3.09 -11.21
N GLU A 213 -10.09 3.95 -10.24
CA GLU A 213 -9.22 5.05 -9.86
C GLU A 213 -8.81 4.90 -8.40
N GLU A 214 -7.52 4.81 -8.15
CA GLU A 214 -6.94 4.86 -6.81
C GLU A 214 -6.24 6.20 -6.61
N ARG A 215 -6.46 6.82 -5.47
CA ARG A 215 -5.85 8.09 -5.08
C ARG A 215 -5.49 8.08 -3.60
N GLY A 216 -4.44 8.79 -3.26
CA GLY A 216 -4.08 9.01 -1.87
C GLY A 216 -2.65 8.62 -1.53
N ARG A 217 -2.36 8.63 -0.23
CA ARG A 217 -1.01 8.44 0.27
C ARG A 217 -0.98 8.03 1.73
N VAL A 218 0.17 7.52 2.15
CA VAL A 218 0.53 7.37 3.56
C VAL A 218 1.65 8.35 3.87
N ASP A 219 1.36 9.35 4.66
CA ASP A 219 2.31 10.34 5.15
C ASP A 219 2.89 9.92 6.49
N VAL A 220 4.17 10.19 6.73
CA VAL A 220 4.86 9.83 7.96
C VAL A 220 5.69 11.00 8.50
N CYS A 221 5.53 11.29 9.78
CA CYS A 221 6.43 12.15 10.52
C CYS A 221 7.38 11.28 11.34
N ASP A 222 8.66 11.30 11.00
CA ASP A 222 9.73 10.56 11.69
C ASP A 222 10.45 11.47 12.68
N ILE A 223 10.60 11.01 13.93
CA ILE A 223 11.40 11.66 14.99
C ILE A 223 12.51 10.71 15.38
N ASN A 224 13.75 11.09 15.14
CA ASN A 224 14.94 10.26 15.32
C ASN A 224 15.85 10.81 16.42
N LEU A 225 16.38 9.89 17.22
CA LEU A 225 17.52 10.12 18.09
C LEU A 225 18.58 9.07 17.80
N SER A 226 19.81 9.51 17.57
CA SER A 226 20.91 8.61 17.25
C SER A 226 22.23 9.07 17.83
N ALA A 227 23.15 8.12 18.04
CA ALA A 227 24.45 8.37 18.64
C ALA A 227 25.57 7.67 17.86
N ASN A 228 26.69 8.36 17.73
CA ASN A 228 27.93 7.86 17.21
C ASN A 228 28.91 7.60 18.35
N ILE A 229 29.33 6.37 18.51
CA ILE A 229 30.23 5.91 19.56
C ILE A 229 31.56 5.53 18.92
N SER A 230 32.59 6.36 19.20
CA SER A 230 34.00 6.16 18.79
C SER A 230 34.18 5.93 17.28
N ASP A 231 33.30 6.44 16.43
CA ASP A 231 33.29 6.21 14.98
C ASP A 231 33.27 4.74 14.56
N ARG A 232 32.84 3.86 15.47
CA ARG A 232 32.75 2.41 15.25
C ARG A 232 31.36 1.83 15.39
N LEU A 233 30.60 2.33 16.35
CA LEU A 233 29.24 1.89 16.61
C LEU A 233 28.31 3.10 16.49
N TYR A 234 27.29 2.96 15.67
CA TYR A 234 26.24 3.94 15.46
C TYR A 234 24.93 3.28 15.86
N LEU A 235 24.18 3.91 16.74
CA LEU A 235 22.90 3.45 17.23
C LEU A 235 21.84 4.50 16.90
N GLY A 236 20.62 4.06 16.66
CA GLY A 236 19.53 4.99 16.40
C GLY A 236 18.16 4.37 16.68
N ALA A 237 17.23 5.25 17.02
CA ALA A 237 15.82 4.94 17.17
C ALA A 237 14.97 6.01 16.49
N THR A 238 13.90 5.61 15.82
CA THR A 238 12.92 6.52 15.19
C THR A 238 11.52 6.13 15.66
N VAL A 239 10.78 7.10 16.15
CA VAL A 239 9.32 6.99 16.32
C VAL A 239 8.67 7.61 15.10
N SER A 240 7.75 6.87 14.49
CA SER A 240 7.04 7.30 13.29
C SER A 240 5.55 7.46 13.57
N LEU A 241 5.01 8.60 13.18
CA LEU A 241 3.58 8.91 13.22
C LEU A 241 3.05 8.93 11.80
N SER A 242 2.18 8.01 11.46
CA SER A 242 1.63 7.85 10.12
C SER A 242 0.23 8.44 10.01
N SER A 243 -0.10 9.02 8.87
CA SER A 243 -1.44 9.44 8.46
C SER A 243 -1.79 8.77 7.15
N VAL A 244 -2.95 8.16 7.08
CA VAL A 244 -3.48 7.47 5.90
C VAL A 244 -4.62 8.30 5.32
N ASP A 245 -4.57 8.55 4.02
CA ASP A 245 -5.69 9.05 3.21
C ASP A 245 -5.66 8.30 1.89
N TYR A 246 -6.63 7.42 1.69
CA TYR A 246 -6.77 6.57 0.51
C TYR A 246 -8.21 6.61 0.04
N SER A 247 -8.41 6.68 -1.26
CA SER A 247 -9.73 6.56 -1.88
C SER A 247 -9.64 5.72 -3.15
N ARG A 248 -10.69 4.95 -3.38
CA ARG A 248 -10.88 4.18 -4.60
C ARG A 248 -12.28 4.39 -5.12
N TYR A 249 -12.38 4.69 -6.40
CA TYR A 249 -13.58 4.58 -7.21
C TYR A 249 -13.42 3.36 -8.11
N SER A 250 -14.45 2.52 -8.21
CA SER A 250 -14.47 1.45 -9.20
C SER A 250 -15.84 1.33 -9.86
N TYR A 251 -15.80 0.93 -11.12
CA TYR A 251 -16.96 0.72 -11.97
C TYR A 251 -16.75 -0.59 -12.71
N TYR A 252 -17.68 -1.52 -12.54
CA TYR A 252 -17.75 -2.77 -13.31
C TYR A 252 -19.06 -2.78 -14.11
N ASN A 253 -19.02 -3.22 -15.36
CA ASN A 253 -20.20 -3.32 -16.18
C ASN A 253 -20.21 -4.57 -17.07
N GLU A 254 -21.42 -4.99 -17.40
CA GLU A 254 -21.74 -6.05 -18.32
C GLU A 254 -22.63 -5.49 -19.43
N ASP A 255 -22.19 -5.63 -20.68
CA ASP A 255 -22.90 -5.15 -21.85
C ASP A 255 -23.36 -6.32 -22.72
N ASP A 256 -24.57 -6.20 -23.28
CA ASP A 256 -25.02 -7.04 -24.37
C ASP A 256 -24.85 -6.33 -25.74
N VAL A 257 -25.53 -6.80 -26.78
CA VAL A 257 -25.50 -6.22 -28.13
C VAL A 257 -26.25 -4.88 -28.23
N ILE A 258 -27.03 -4.51 -27.19
CA ILE A 258 -27.85 -3.31 -27.18
C ILE A 258 -27.19 -2.22 -26.30
N GLY A 259 -26.42 -2.60 -25.29
CA GLY A 259 -25.74 -1.69 -24.37
C GLY A 259 -25.57 -2.27 -22.96
N GLU A 260 -25.37 -1.40 -21.98
CA GLU A 260 -25.19 -1.80 -20.58
C GLU A 260 -26.48 -2.41 -20.02
N ILE A 261 -26.34 -3.64 -19.51
CA ILE A 261 -27.44 -4.37 -18.87
C ILE A 261 -27.29 -4.42 -17.35
N TYR A 262 -26.04 -4.41 -16.87
CA TYR A 262 -25.70 -4.51 -15.48
C TYR A 262 -24.44 -3.71 -15.18
N SER A 263 -24.46 -2.96 -14.09
CA SER A 263 -23.22 -2.33 -13.61
C SER A 263 -23.21 -2.16 -12.09
N ILE A 264 -21.99 -2.10 -11.54
CA ILE A 264 -21.70 -1.79 -10.15
C ILE A 264 -20.76 -0.61 -10.07
N VAL A 265 -21.11 0.37 -9.24
CA VAL A 265 -20.22 1.46 -8.83
C VAL A 265 -19.88 1.27 -7.36
N ASN A 266 -18.59 1.36 -7.02
CA ASN A 266 -18.12 1.37 -5.64
C ASN A 266 -17.33 2.64 -5.36
N ASN A 267 -17.58 3.24 -4.20
CA ASN A 267 -16.75 4.30 -3.64
C ASN A 267 -16.25 3.84 -2.28
N TYR A 268 -14.95 3.90 -2.11
CA TYR A 268 -14.27 3.43 -0.92
C TYR A 268 -13.22 4.42 -0.47
N LYS A 269 -13.20 4.76 0.81
CA LYS A 269 -12.21 5.66 1.40
C LYS A 269 -11.70 5.11 2.71
N ILE A 270 -10.37 5.12 2.90
CA ILE A 270 -9.71 4.81 4.17
C ILE A 270 -9.02 6.08 4.67
N SER A 271 -9.25 6.42 5.94
CA SER A 271 -8.51 7.46 6.63
C SER A 271 -8.11 7.02 8.02
N GLY A 272 -7.03 7.57 8.54
CA GLY A 272 -6.64 7.27 9.91
C GLY A 272 -5.18 7.56 10.23
N THR A 273 -4.76 7.09 11.40
CA THR A 273 -3.42 7.35 11.92
C THR A 273 -2.77 6.08 12.46
N GLY A 274 -1.45 6.05 12.44
CA GLY A 274 -0.66 4.92 12.94
C GLY A 274 0.59 5.36 13.67
N VAL A 275 1.16 4.43 14.43
CA VAL A 275 2.43 4.65 15.14
C VAL A 275 3.28 3.39 15.09
N ASP A 276 4.58 3.57 14.88
CA ASP A 276 5.58 2.51 14.96
C ASP A 276 6.90 3.02 15.55
N LEU A 277 7.75 2.05 15.92
CA LEU A 277 9.11 2.28 16.38
C LEU A 277 10.09 1.52 15.49
N LYS A 278 11.17 2.19 15.12
CA LYS A 278 12.30 1.59 14.40
C LYS A 278 13.54 1.72 15.26
N ILE A 279 14.34 0.67 15.32
CA ILE A 279 15.65 0.67 15.96
C ILE A 279 16.70 0.17 14.98
N GLY A 280 17.90 0.70 15.07
CA GLY A 280 18.98 0.30 14.18
C GLY A 280 20.35 0.43 14.79
N ALA A 281 21.28 -0.33 14.23
CA ALA A 281 22.68 -0.28 14.55
C ALA A 281 23.53 -0.37 13.27
N ILE A 282 24.64 0.35 13.24
CA ILE A 282 25.69 0.23 12.21
C ILE A 282 27.02 0.07 12.92
N VAL A 283 27.82 -0.89 12.46
CA VAL A 283 29.13 -1.19 13.03
C VAL A 283 30.21 -1.09 11.96
N ARG A 284 31.36 -0.47 12.28
CA ARG A 284 32.60 -0.57 11.50
C ARG A 284 33.51 -1.60 12.17
N PRO A 285 33.49 -2.88 11.74
CA PRO A 285 34.20 -3.95 12.44
C PRO A 285 35.74 -3.78 12.36
N PHE A 286 36.24 -3.14 11.29
CA PHE A 286 37.66 -3.01 11.03
C PHE A 286 38.10 -1.55 11.04
N LYS A 287 39.20 -1.23 11.72
CA LYS A 287 39.72 0.15 11.83
C LYS A 287 40.18 0.71 10.48
N TYR A 288 40.82 -0.11 9.67
CA TYR A 288 41.46 0.32 8.42
C TYR A 288 40.61 -0.01 7.16
N LEU A 289 39.60 -0.84 7.28
CA LEU A 289 38.73 -1.18 6.18
C LEU A 289 37.43 -0.33 6.28
N PRO A 290 37.10 0.39 5.23
CA PRO A 290 35.91 1.26 5.22
C PRO A 290 34.62 0.46 4.96
N LEU A 291 34.52 -0.67 5.66
CA LEU A 291 33.35 -1.57 5.64
C LEU A 291 32.45 -1.22 6.82
N LYS A 292 31.15 -1.12 6.56
CA LYS A 292 30.12 -1.00 7.59
C LYS A 292 29.07 -2.10 7.41
N VAL A 293 28.62 -2.63 8.52
CA VAL A 293 27.53 -3.60 8.61
C VAL A 293 26.37 -2.94 9.35
N GLY A 294 25.19 -2.95 8.80
CA GLY A 294 23.99 -2.37 9.39
C GLY A 294 22.90 -3.42 9.61
N VAL A 295 22.17 -3.28 10.71
CA VAL A 295 20.96 -4.03 10.98
C VAL A 295 19.89 -3.08 11.49
N ALA A 296 18.63 -3.32 11.12
CA ALA A 296 17.51 -2.56 11.64
C ALA A 296 16.30 -3.48 11.85
N PHE A 297 15.49 -3.12 12.84
CA PHE A 297 14.24 -3.79 13.16
C PHE A 297 13.13 -2.76 13.27
N HIS A 298 12.00 -3.03 12.61
CA HIS A 298 10.81 -2.19 12.63
C HIS A 298 9.68 -2.96 13.29
N THR A 299 9.08 -2.36 14.31
CA THR A 299 7.86 -2.90 14.90
C THR A 299 6.70 -2.82 13.91
N PRO A 300 5.62 -3.57 14.10
CA PRO A 300 4.36 -3.28 13.43
C PRO A 300 3.96 -1.81 13.58
N THR A 301 3.38 -1.24 12.53
CA THR A 301 2.65 0.03 12.64
C THR A 301 1.24 -0.29 13.13
N TYR A 302 0.85 0.28 14.26
CA TYR A 302 -0.48 0.13 14.82
C TYR A 302 -1.37 1.26 14.33
N TYR A 303 -2.28 0.92 13.44
CA TYR A 303 -3.23 1.84 12.83
C TYR A 303 -4.58 1.84 13.56
N ARG A 304 -5.20 3.03 13.61
CA ARG A 304 -6.63 3.23 13.83
C ARG A 304 -7.20 3.83 12.56
N LEU A 305 -8.08 3.11 11.91
CA LEU A 305 -8.59 3.44 10.60
C LEU A 305 -10.11 3.63 10.65
N LEU A 306 -10.58 4.48 9.77
CA LEU A 306 -11.98 4.70 9.45
C LEU A 306 -12.16 4.41 7.97
N ASP A 307 -13.02 3.47 7.67
CA ASP A 307 -13.49 3.21 6.32
C ASP A 307 -14.82 3.88 6.10
N SER A 308 -14.99 4.41 4.90
CA SER A 308 -16.21 5.01 4.41
C SER A 308 -16.49 4.47 3.03
N SER A 309 -17.63 3.80 2.84
CA SER A 309 -17.95 3.15 1.57
C SER A 309 -19.42 3.27 1.21
N ASN A 310 -19.70 3.18 -0.07
CA ASN A 310 -21.02 3.00 -0.65
C ASN A 310 -20.92 2.28 -1.99
N ALA A 311 -22.01 1.64 -2.40
CA ALA A 311 -22.12 0.97 -3.68
C ALA A 311 -23.49 1.22 -4.28
N SER A 312 -23.56 1.16 -5.62
CA SER A 312 -24.81 1.14 -6.36
C SER A 312 -24.77 0.08 -7.45
N ILE A 313 -25.93 -0.52 -7.72
CA ILE A 313 -26.17 -1.45 -8.84
C ILE A 313 -27.13 -0.78 -9.79
N ALA A 314 -26.82 -0.86 -11.10
CA ALA A 314 -27.79 -0.58 -12.15
C ALA A 314 -28.10 -1.88 -12.89
N PHE A 315 -29.40 -2.10 -13.14
CA PHE A 315 -29.88 -3.25 -13.90
C PHE A 315 -31.05 -2.83 -14.78
N ASN A 316 -30.94 -3.10 -16.09
CA ASN A 316 -31.96 -2.69 -17.07
C ASN A 316 -32.39 -1.21 -16.98
N GLY A 317 -31.43 -0.32 -16.73
CA GLY A 317 -31.66 1.12 -16.64
C GLY A 317 -32.24 1.63 -15.32
N LEU A 318 -32.46 0.75 -14.32
CA LEU A 318 -32.84 1.11 -12.97
C LEU A 318 -31.62 1.10 -12.05
N VAL A 319 -31.47 2.11 -11.21
CA VAL A 319 -30.31 2.26 -10.30
C VAL A 319 -30.75 2.08 -8.87
N TYR A 320 -30.02 1.25 -8.12
CA TYR A 320 -30.23 1.00 -6.70
C TYR A 320 -28.92 1.27 -5.96
N ASP A 321 -29.00 2.07 -4.89
CA ASP A 321 -27.85 2.58 -4.16
C ASP A 321 -27.99 2.25 -2.67
N THR A 322 -26.90 1.90 -2.01
CA THR A 322 -26.87 1.70 -0.54
C THR A 322 -27.22 2.97 0.23
N ARG A 323 -27.22 4.12 -0.43
CA ARG A 323 -27.59 5.44 0.11
C ARG A 323 -28.99 5.89 -0.23
N ASP A 324 -29.85 5.04 -0.80
CA ASP A 324 -31.20 5.43 -1.21
C ASP A 324 -31.94 6.10 -0.04
N GLU A 325 -32.71 7.18 -0.35
CA GLU A 325 -33.49 8.00 0.58
C GLU A 325 -34.40 7.19 1.50
N TYR A 326 -34.89 6.06 1.02
CA TYR A 326 -35.74 5.14 1.78
C TYR A 326 -34.97 4.10 2.58
N ARG A 327 -33.71 3.90 2.30
CA ARG A 327 -32.91 2.83 2.86
C ARG A 327 -31.68 3.30 3.59
N TYR A 328 -31.15 4.50 3.24
CA TYR A 328 -30.16 5.14 4.09
C TYR A 328 -29.20 6.08 3.51
N TYR A 329 -29.10 6.99 4.22
CA TYR A 329 -28.11 7.91 4.76
C TYR A 329 -26.72 7.68 4.15
N ASP A 330 -25.95 8.66 4.03
CA ASP A 330 -24.49 8.76 3.87
C ASP A 330 -23.71 7.42 3.76
N ASN A 331 -22.44 7.52 3.44
CA ASN A 331 -21.50 6.40 3.42
C ASN A 331 -21.56 5.60 4.73
N VAL A 332 -21.49 4.27 4.64
CA VAL A 332 -21.27 3.43 5.82
C VAL A 332 -19.88 3.70 6.36
N ASN A 333 -19.81 4.06 7.62
CA ASN A 333 -18.57 4.43 8.30
C ASN A 333 -18.20 3.41 9.35
N VAL A 334 -16.99 2.87 9.24
CA VAL A 334 -16.53 1.81 10.12
C VAL A 334 -15.15 2.07 10.68
N ASN A 335 -15.07 2.08 12.02
CA ASN A 335 -13.79 2.21 12.74
C ASN A 335 -13.22 0.84 13.10
N TYR A 336 -11.93 0.65 12.86
CA TYR A 336 -11.23 -0.57 13.25
C TYR A 336 -9.75 -0.30 13.53
N SER A 337 -9.07 -1.32 14.05
CA SER A 337 -7.64 -1.26 14.30
C SER A 337 -6.93 -2.37 13.53
N TYR A 338 -5.84 -1.99 12.89
CA TYR A 338 -5.02 -2.86 12.06
C TYR A 338 -3.54 -2.73 12.43
N LYS A 339 -2.80 -3.81 12.39
CA LYS A 339 -1.35 -3.79 12.54
C LYS A 339 -0.67 -4.36 11.29
N THR A 340 0.37 -3.68 10.82
CA THR A 340 1.24 -4.20 9.74
C THR A 340 2.17 -5.29 10.30
N PRO A 341 2.85 -6.07 9.45
CA PRO A 341 3.89 -6.98 9.90
C PRO A 341 5.11 -6.21 10.44
N TRP A 342 5.92 -6.92 11.26
CA TRP A 342 7.27 -6.47 11.59
C TRP A 342 8.21 -6.65 10.39
N ARG A 343 9.32 -5.91 10.37
CA ARG A 343 10.34 -5.99 9.32
C ARG A 343 11.73 -6.06 9.93
N ALA A 344 12.62 -6.80 9.30
CA ALA A 344 14.03 -6.87 9.62
C ALA A 344 14.88 -6.57 8.39
N ASN A 345 15.91 -5.74 8.58
CA ASN A 345 16.80 -5.30 7.53
C ASN A 345 18.25 -5.58 7.93
N ALA A 346 19.04 -6.06 6.97
CA ALA A 346 20.48 -6.22 7.10
C ALA A 346 21.19 -5.60 5.89
N SER A 347 22.30 -4.92 6.10
CA SER A 347 22.98 -4.18 5.04
C SER A 347 24.49 -4.18 5.21
N LEU A 348 25.19 -4.04 4.07
CA LEU A 348 26.62 -3.96 3.98
C LEU A 348 27.01 -2.80 3.07
N SER A 349 27.85 -1.89 3.54
CA SER A 349 28.39 -0.82 2.71
C SER A 349 29.91 -0.80 2.71
N TYR A 350 30.46 -0.46 1.57
CA TYR A 350 31.91 -0.33 1.36
C TYR A 350 32.19 0.97 0.61
N THR A 351 33.20 1.73 1.08
CA THR A 351 33.60 2.98 0.43
C THR A 351 35.05 2.90 -0.04
N VAL A 352 35.33 3.34 -1.26
CA VAL A 352 36.70 3.40 -1.82
C VAL A 352 37.13 4.88 -1.84
N GLY A 353 37.91 5.26 -0.87
CA GLY A 353 38.30 6.67 -0.69
C GLY A 353 37.07 7.56 -0.57
N SER A 354 37.10 8.70 -1.30
CA SER A 354 35.98 9.62 -1.40
C SER A 354 35.20 9.47 -2.72
N CYS A 355 35.61 8.55 -3.60
CA CYS A 355 35.09 8.49 -4.97
C CYS A 355 33.97 7.47 -5.16
N LEU A 356 33.96 6.32 -4.47
CA LEU A 356 32.98 5.28 -4.69
C LEU A 356 32.37 4.82 -3.37
N ALA A 357 31.07 4.74 -3.30
CA ALA A 357 30.32 4.08 -2.22
C ALA A 357 29.40 3.02 -2.82
N LEU A 358 29.44 1.82 -2.23
CA LEU A 358 28.60 0.70 -2.59
C LEU A 358 27.76 0.30 -1.37
N ASN A 359 26.52 -0.08 -1.58
CA ASN A 359 25.66 -0.64 -0.54
C ASN A 359 24.84 -1.80 -1.09
N VAL A 360 24.73 -2.85 -0.29
CA VAL A 360 23.83 -3.98 -0.52
C VAL A 360 22.96 -4.13 0.70
N GLU A 361 21.69 -4.43 0.48
CA GLU A 361 20.69 -4.49 1.54
C GLU A 361 19.73 -5.64 1.28
N TYR A 362 19.33 -6.30 2.35
CA TYR A 362 18.29 -7.32 2.35
C TYR A 362 17.28 -7.01 3.43
N GLU A 363 15.99 -7.03 3.07
CA GLU A 363 14.87 -6.85 3.99
C GLU A 363 13.96 -8.07 3.93
N TYR A 364 13.50 -8.51 5.10
CA TYR A 364 12.55 -9.58 5.27
C TYR A 364 11.28 -9.07 5.94
N THR A 365 10.14 -9.43 5.38
CA THR A 365 8.81 -9.12 5.91
C THR A 365 7.91 -10.34 5.76
N ASP A 366 7.27 -10.78 6.83
CA ASP A 366 6.25 -11.84 6.76
C ASP A 366 4.86 -11.20 6.85
N TYR A 367 4.19 -11.06 5.71
CA TYR A 367 2.89 -10.40 5.62
C TYR A 367 1.76 -11.15 6.30
N ARG A 368 1.90 -12.44 6.60
CA ARG A 368 0.96 -13.22 7.40
C ARG A 368 0.83 -12.72 8.84
N ASN A 369 1.82 -11.96 9.32
CA ASN A 369 1.77 -11.31 10.64
C ASN A 369 0.98 -9.99 10.68
N ALA A 370 0.49 -9.51 9.53
CA ALA A 370 -0.49 -8.43 9.50
C ALA A 370 -1.79 -8.91 10.14
N ALA A 371 -2.51 -8.06 10.85
CA ALA A 371 -3.74 -8.50 11.50
C ALA A 371 -4.67 -7.34 11.86
N TYR A 372 -5.96 -7.63 11.80
CA TYR A 372 -6.99 -6.86 12.51
C TYR A 372 -6.88 -7.17 14.00
N THR A 373 -6.88 -6.12 14.85
CA THR A 373 -6.60 -6.27 16.28
C THR A 373 -7.86 -6.37 17.16
N GLY A 374 -9.03 -6.56 16.58
CA GLY A 374 -10.29 -6.79 17.27
C GLY A 374 -10.45 -8.23 17.82
N ARG A 375 -11.32 -8.40 18.83
CA ARG A 375 -11.66 -9.73 19.40
C ARG A 375 -12.96 -10.33 18.81
N THR A 376 -13.40 -9.85 17.68
CA THR A 376 -14.65 -10.26 17.05
C THR A 376 -14.46 -11.49 16.18
N SER A 377 -15.54 -12.23 15.92
CA SER A 377 -15.53 -13.36 14.99
C SER A 377 -15.04 -12.93 13.61
N VAL A 378 -15.47 -11.78 13.16
CA VAL A 378 -15.10 -11.21 11.86
C VAL A 378 -13.60 -10.94 11.76
N ALA A 379 -13.01 -10.23 12.73
CA ALA A 379 -11.56 -10.03 12.75
C ALA A 379 -10.77 -11.36 12.74
N LYS A 380 -11.33 -12.41 13.35
CA LYS A 380 -10.72 -13.74 13.31
C LYS A 380 -10.75 -14.33 11.90
N TYR A 381 -11.88 -14.27 11.19
CA TYR A 381 -11.99 -14.78 9.82
C TYR A 381 -11.09 -14.00 8.88
N GLN A 382 -11.07 -12.68 8.95
CA GLN A 382 -10.18 -11.83 8.15
C GLN A 382 -8.68 -12.16 8.40
N ASN A 383 -8.30 -12.44 9.64
CA ASN A 383 -6.93 -12.84 9.95
C ASN A 383 -6.60 -14.25 9.42
N MET A 384 -7.58 -15.14 9.28
CA MET A 384 -7.40 -16.44 8.61
C MET A 384 -7.19 -16.23 7.10
N ASP A 385 -7.95 -15.33 6.48
CA ASP A 385 -7.79 -15.00 5.05
C ASP A 385 -6.41 -14.35 4.77
N ILE A 386 -5.92 -13.49 5.67
CA ILE A 386 -4.55 -12.94 5.62
C ILE A 386 -3.50 -14.06 5.65
N ASP A 387 -3.61 -14.99 6.60
CA ASP A 387 -2.66 -16.11 6.73
C ASP A 387 -2.70 -17.06 5.53
N ALA A 388 -3.88 -17.26 4.94
CA ALA A 388 -4.08 -18.12 3.78
C ALA A 388 -3.60 -17.50 2.46
N SER A 389 -3.67 -16.16 2.31
CA SER A 389 -3.48 -15.47 1.04
C SER A 389 -2.15 -14.72 0.92
N LEU A 390 -1.57 -14.28 2.04
CA LEU A 390 -0.30 -13.56 2.03
C LEU A 390 0.88 -14.48 2.34
N CYS A 391 2.07 -14.07 1.93
CA CYS A 391 3.30 -14.82 2.14
C CYS A 391 4.44 -13.94 2.66
N GLN A 392 5.61 -14.53 2.74
CA GLN A 392 6.85 -13.84 3.09
C GLN A 392 7.37 -13.08 1.88
N GLN A 393 7.78 -11.84 2.09
CA GLN A 393 8.44 -11.04 1.07
C GLN A 393 9.91 -10.88 1.39
N HIS A 394 10.73 -11.08 0.38
CA HIS A 394 12.18 -10.88 0.37
C HIS A 394 12.50 -9.70 -0.54
N THR A 395 13.17 -8.67 0.00
CA THR A 395 13.59 -7.53 -0.80
C THR A 395 15.10 -7.43 -0.79
N ALA A 396 15.71 -7.41 -1.97
CA ALA A 396 17.13 -7.19 -2.18
C ALA A 396 17.37 -5.86 -2.88
N ARG A 397 18.29 -5.03 -2.35
CA ARG A 397 18.62 -3.72 -2.90
C ARG A 397 20.14 -3.59 -3.07
N VAL A 398 20.55 -3.00 -4.18
CA VAL A 398 21.95 -2.68 -4.46
C VAL A 398 22.01 -1.23 -4.92
N GLY A 399 22.98 -0.47 -4.40
CA GLY A 399 23.19 0.92 -4.78
C GLY A 399 24.69 1.25 -4.90
N ALA A 400 25.01 2.09 -5.87
CA ALA A 400 26.34 2.63 -6.11
C ALA A 400 26.30 4.15 -6.27
N GLU A 401 27.22 4.85 -5.59
CA GLU A 401 27.42 6.29 -5.73
C GLU A 401 28.89 6.54 -6.12
N PHE A 402 29.09 7.16 -7.27
CA PHE A 402 30.40 7.60 -7.74
C PHE A 402 30.51 9.12 -7.65
N ASN A 403 31.47 9.59 -6.87
CA ASN A 403 31.71 11.00 -6.64
C ASN A 403 32.96 11.45 -7.44
N PHE A 404 32.79 12.50 -8.23
CA PHE A 404 33.86 13.14 -8.99
C PHE A 404 33.82 14.67 -8.78
N ASN A 405 34.80 15.20 -8.10
CA ASN A 405 34.83 16.60 -7.68
C ASN A 405 33.57 17.00 -6.89
N LYS A 406 32.75 17.87 -7.49
CA LYS A 406 31.48 18.35 -6.93
C LYS A 406 30.27 17.55 -7.44
N CYS A 407 30.47 16.66 -8.39
CA CYS A 407 29.41 15.85 -9.00
C CYS A 407 29.32 14.48 -8.35
N ALA A 408 28.13 13.94 -8.29
CA ALA A 408 27.85 12.56 -7.90
C ALA A 408 26.99 11.90 -8.98
N LEU A 409 27.30 10.66 -9.34
CA LEU A 409 26.46 9.81 -10.18
C LEU A 409 26.04 8.60 -9.37
N ARG A 410 24.79 8.16 -9.54
CA ARG A 410 24.22 7.07 -8.76
C ARG A 410 23.46 6.11 -9.66
N ALA A 411 23.49 4.85 -9.28
CA ALA A 411 22.67 3.81 -9.88
C ALA A 411 22.22 2.85 -8.79
N GLY A 412 21.02 2.33 -8.92
CA GLY A 412 20.46 1.37 -7.98
C GLY A 412 19.51 0.39 -8.63
N TYR A 413 19.36 -0.75 -7.97
CA TYR A 413 18.41 -1.80 -8.33
C TYR A 413 17.76 -2.35 -7.07
N ASN A 414 16.45 -2.59 -7.12
CA ASN A 414 15.70 -3.20 -6.06
C ASN A 414 14.79 -4.28 -6.67
N TYR A 415 14.80 -5.44 -6.04
CA TYR A 415 13.94 -6.56 -6.36
C TYR A 415 13.17 -6.98 -5.12
N SER A 416 11.87 -7.16 -5.24
CA SER A 416 11.00 -7.67 -4.17
C SER A 416 10.15 -8.81 -4.69
N THR A 417 10.10 -9.93 -3.96
CA THR A 417 9.18 -11.03 -4.28
C THR A 417 7.74 -10.61 -4.04
N ALA A 418 6.79 -11.33 -4.63
CA ALA A 418 5.36 -11.14 -4.41
C ALA A 418 4.99 -11.22 -2.91
N MET A 419 3.94 -10.50 -2.50
CA MET A 419 3.37 -10.63 -1.16
C MET A 419 2.16 -11.57 -1.13
N PHE A 420 1.54 -11.81 -2.28
CA PHE A 420 0.43 -12.74 -2.43
C PHE A 420 0.93 -14.12 -2.80
N ASN A 421 0.28 -15.15 -2.31
CA ASN A 421 0.51 -16.51 -2.80
C ASN A 421 -0.30 -16.77 -4.09
N ASP A 422 0.05 -17.83 -4.81
CA ASP A 422 -0.55 -18.16 -6.12
C ASP A 422 -2.04 -18.54 -6.03
N THR A 423 -2.54 -18.82 -4.83
CA THR A 423 -3.93 -19.22 -4.57
C THR A 423 -4.73 -18.11 -3.87
N ALA A 424 -4.18 -16.91 -3.76
CA ALA A 424 -4.85 -15.80 -3.11
C ALA A 424 -6.09 -15.37 -3.89
N TYR A 425 -7.22 -15.22 -3.20
CA TYR A 425 -8.45 -14.72 -3.77
C TYR A 425 -9.22 -13.87 -2.77
N LYS A 426 -10.08 -12.98 -3.26
CA LYS A 426 -10.96 -12.17 -2.44
C LYS A 426 -12.23 -12.95 -2.14
N ASN A 427 -12.44 -13.30 -0.86
CA ASN A 427 -13.65 -13.99 -0.43
C ASN A 427 -14.83 -13.01 -0.40
N LEU A 428 -15.84 -13.27 -1.22
CA LEU A 428 -17.03 -12.44 -1.32
C LEU A 428 -18.14 -12.83 -0.32
N ASP A 429 -18.08 -14.02 0.32
CA ASP A 429 -19.13 -14.52 1.22
C ASP A 429 -19.40 -13.60 2.42
N ASN A 430 -18.36 -12.95 2.91
CA ASN A 430 -18.42 -12.10 4.11
C ASN A 430 -18.41 -10.59 3.79
N MET A 431 -18.72 -10.20 2.57
CA MET A 431 -18.76 -8.80 2.18
C MET A 431 -19.95 -8.08 2.81
N SER A 432 -19.67 -6.96 3.43
CA SER A 432 -20.66 -6.04 3.98
C SER A 432 -20.64 -4.71 3.24
N VAL A 433 -21.58 -3.83 3.54
CA VAL A 433 -21.60 -2.44 3.01
C VAL A 433 -20.38 -1.61 3.44
N ALA A 434 -19.53 -2.14 4.30
CA ALA A 434 -18.26 -1.52 4.68
C ALA A 434 -17.11 -1.88 3.74
N ASP A 435 -17.24 -2.96 2.95
CA ASP A 435 -16.31 -3.36 1.90
C ASP A 435 -17.12 -3.76 0.67
N THR A 436 -17.36 -2.80 -0.19
CA THR A 436 -18.25 -2.97 -1.36
C THR A 436 -17.50 -3.34 -2.64
N SER A 437 -16.17 -3.34 -2.63
CA SER A 437 -15.34 -3.66 -3.80
C SER A 437 -15.32 -5.18 -4.05
N THR A 438 -15.71 -5.61 -5.23
CA THR A 438 -15.68 -7.03 -5.63
C THR A 438 -14.36 -7.44 -6.27
N GLU A 439 -13.70 -6.50 -6.91
CA GLU A 439 -12.46 -6.69 -7.64
C GLU A 439 -11.25 -6.83 -6.72
N TYR A 440 -10.23 -7.55 -7.22
CA TYR A 440 -8.94 -7.68 -6.55
C TYR A 440 -7.81 -7.93 -7.55
N MET A 441 -6.57 -7.75 -7.09
CA MET A 441 -5.38 -7.92 -7.92
C MET A 441 -4.27 -8.65 -7.15
N ASN A 442 -3.77 -9.73 -7.72
CA ASN A 442 -2.62 -10.46 -7.22
C ASN A 442 -1.37 -9.96 -7.94
N LEU A 443 -0.62 -9.09 -7.26
CA LEU A 443 0.62 -8.52 -7.79
C LEU A 443 1.79 -9.50 -7.58
N TYR A 444 2.61 -9.63 -8.62
CA TYR A 444 3.80 -10.46 -8.66
C TYR A 444 5.05 -9.74 -8.17
N ASP A 445 6.21 -10.26 -8.50
CA ASP A 445 7.50 -9.70 -8.17
C ASP A 445 7.65 -8.28 -8.72
N LYS A 446 8.31 -7.42 -7.95
CA LYS A 446 8.53 -6.02 -8.29
C LYS A 446 10.00 -5.76 -8.58
N ASN A 447 10.27 -5.08 -9.68
CA ASN A 447 11.60 -4.66 -10.12
C ASN A 447 11.66 -3.14 -10.18
N ILE A 448 12.71 -2.56 -9.61
CA ILE A 448 12.93 -1.10 -9.63
C ILE A 448 14.36 -0.82 -10.06
N VAL A 449 14.51 0.01 -11.10
CA VAL A 449 15.80 0.51 -11.59
C VAL A 449 15.87 1.99 -11.35
N THR A 450 17.00 2.49 -10.84
CA THR A 450 17.17 3.91 -10.53
C THR A 450 18.48 4.46 -11.05
N LEU A 451 18.44 5.73 -11.43
CA LEU A 451 19.60 6.53 -11.80
C LEU A 451 19.54 7.87 -11.05
N GLY A 452 20.68 8.43 -10.72
CA GLY A 452 20.72 9.72 -10.06
C GLY A 452 21.97 10.51 -10.39
N CYS A 453 21.85 11.83 -10.28
CA CYS A 453 23.00 12.73 -10.33
C CYS A 453 22.85 13.81 -9.27
N GLY A 454 23.99 14.35 -8.82
CA GLY A 454 24.01 15.41 -7.81
C GLY A 454 25.14 16.38 -8.04
N TYR A 455 24.93 17.61 -7.55
CA TYR A 455 25.95 18.65 -7.56
C TYR A 455 26.04 19.34 -6.21
N ARG A 456 27.27 19.48 -5.68
CA ARG A 456 27.55 20.11 -4.38
C ARG A 456 28.16 21.48 -4.58
N PHE A 457 27.50 22.49 -4.04
CA PHE A 457 28.04 23.84 -3.86
C PHE A 457 28.83 23.90 -2.53
N LYS A 458 29.07 25.11 -2.03
CA LYS A 458 29.79 25.25 -0.75
C LYS A 458 28.99 24.73 0.43
N ASN A 459 27.74 25.19 0.59
CA ASN A 459 26.85 24.82 1.70
C ASN A 459 25.52 24.21 1.22
N THR A 460 25.28 24.20 -0.09
CA THR A 460 24.04 23.69 -0.68
C THR A 460 24.35 22.52 -1.62
N TYR A 461 23.36 21.71 -1.87
CA TYR A 461 23.42 20.64 -2.87
C TYR A 461 22.10 20.51 -3.59
N VAL A 462 22.16 20.01 -4.81
CA VAL A 462 21.01 19.64 -5.63
C VAL A 462 21.22 18.24 -6.15
N ASP A 463 20.25 17.39 -5.93
CA ASP A 463 20.23 16.02 -6.43
C ASP A 463 19.00 15.79 -7.30
N LEU A 464 19.17 15.04 -8.37
CA LEU A 464 18.11 14.56 -9.26
C LEU A 464 18.14 13.05 -9.30
N ALA A 465 16.97 12.41 -9.39
CA ALA A 465 16.85 10.99 -9.57
C ALA A 465 15.71 10.65 -10.54
N TYR A 466 15.91 9.56 -11.26
CA TYR A 466 14.91 8.88 -12.05
C TYR A 466 14.74 7.47 -11.50
N MET A 467 13.51 7.03 -11.36
CA MET A 467 13.12 5.68 -10.95
C MET A 467 12.13 5.11 -11.95
N LEU A 468 12.33 3.87 -12.33
CA LEU A 468 11.39 3.04 -13.08
C LEU A 468 11.04 1.82 -12.23
N GLN A 469 9.78 1.75 -11.81
CA GLN A 469 9.21 0.59 -11.12
C GLN A 469 8.36 -0.22 -12.11
N MET A 470 8.58 -1.53 -12.15
CA MET A 470 7.86 -2.46 -13.02
C MET A 470 7.28 -3.59 -12.17
N GLN A 471 6.01 -3.88 -12.39
CA GLN A 471 5.30 -4.96 -11.71
C GLN A 471 4.22 -5.52 -12.61
N GLU A 472 4.01 -6.82 -12.55
CA GLU A 472 2.93 -7.52 -13.25
C GLU A 472 1.97 -8.11 -12.21
N GLY A 473 0.78 -8.51 -12.65
CA GLY A 473 -0.20 -9.16 -11.80
C GLY A 473 -1.40 -9.69 -12.56
N ASP A 474 -2.26 -10.36 -11.84
CA ASP A 474 -3.54 -10.86 -12.32
C ASP A 474 -4.67 -10.06 -11.67
N PHE A 475 -5.46 -9.42 -12.50
CA PHE A 475 -6.66 -8.69 -12.08
C PHE A 475 -7.90 -9.54 -12.29
N TYR A 476 -8.73 -9.58 -11.25
CA TYR A 476 -10.02 -10.26 -11.24
C TYR A 476 -11.11 -9.25 -10.88
N PRO A 477 -12.12 -9.03 -11.73
CA PRO A 477 -13.25 -8.16 -11.38
C PRO A 477 -14.08 -8.72 -10.22
N PHE A 478 -14.06 -10.04 -10.05
CA PHE A 478 -14.62 -10.79 -8.92
C PHE A 478 -14.12 -12.24 -8.98
N TYR A 479 -14.38 -13.01 -7.94
CA TYR A 479 -14.03 -14.43 -7.87
C TYR A 479 -15.09 -15.20 -7.09
N ASP A 480 -15.39 -16.39 -7.55
CA ASP A 480 -16.17 -17.39 -6.80
C ASP A 480 -15.50 -18.75 -6.91
N THR A 481 -15.71 -19.60 -5.92
CA THR A 481 -15.15 -20.96 -5.87
C THR A 481 -15.79 -21.91 -6.87
N GLU A 482 -17.00 -21.63 -7.33
CA GLU A 482 -17.74 -22.44 -8.29
C GLU A 482 -17.46 -22.04 -9.74
N TYR A 483 -17.08 -20.78 -9.97
CA TYR A 483 -16.84 -20.21 -11.29
C TYR A 483 -15.41 -19.68 -11.42
N VAL A 484 -14.62 -20.27 -12.30
CA VAL A 484 -13.24 -19.82 -12.56
C VAL A 484 -13.26 -18.67 -13.56
N ASN A 485 -13.09 -17.45 -13.09
CA ASN A 485 -12.94 -16.28 -13.93
C ASN A 485 -11.52 -16.21 -14.53
N PRO A 486 -11.37 -16.08 -15.86
CA PRO A 486 -10.06 -15.78 -16.41
C PRO A 486 -9.57 -14.40 -15.96
N ALA A 487 -8.36 -14.35 -15.43
CA ALA A 487 -7.72 -13.11 -15.02
C ALA A 487 -7.40 -12.21 -16.22
N ALA A 488 -7.55 -10.91 -16.05
CA ALA A 488 -6.88 -9.95 -16.91
C ALA A 488 -5.40 -9.85 -16.51
N LYS A 489 -4.49 -10.01 -17.47
CA LYS A 489 -3.06 -9.80 -17.23
C LYS A 489 -2.79 -8.31 -17.13
N ALA A 490 -2.32 -7.86 -15.98
CA ALA A 490 -2.02 -6.47 -15.68
C ALA A 490 -0.50 -6.23 -15.70
N THR A 491 -0.08 -5.13 -16.27
CA THR A 491 1.32 -4.68 -16.26
C THR A 491 1.36 -3.21 -15.86
N PHE A 492 2.23 -2.89 -14.90
CA PHE A 492 2.42 -1.54 -14.37
C PHE A 492 3.85 -1.07 -14.61
N ALA A 493 3.97 0.17 -15.08
CA ALA A 493 5.24 0.86 -15.24
C ALA A 493 5.13 2.27 -14.67
N GLU A 494 5.72 2.49 -13.49
CA GLU A 494 5.74 3.80 -12.83
C GLU A 494 7.09 4.48 -13.06
N HIS A 495 7.04 5.68 -13.59
CA HIS A 495 8.19 6.56 -13.82
C HIS A 495 8.17 7.70 -12.83
N THR A 496 9.20 7.85 -12.01
CA THR A 496 9.32 8.95 -11.04
C THR A 496 10.56 9.78 -11.33
N PHE A 497 10.40 11.10 -11.38
CA PHE A 497 11.48 12.07 -11.43
C PHE A 497 11.50 12.88 -10.13
N ALA A 498 12.52 12.72 -9.32
CA ALA A 498 12.66 13.36 -8.02
C ALA A 498 13.78 14.42 -8.04
N MET A 499 13.56 15.54 -7.35
CA MET A 499 14.54 16.60 -7.15
C MET A 499 14.64 16.95 -5.67
N THR A 500 15.87 16.97 -5.16
CA THR A 500 16.18 17.40 -3.79
C THR A 500 17.04 18.66 -3.82
N ILE A 501 16.69 19.61 -2.96
CA ILE A 501 17.54 20.76 -2.61
C ILE A 501 17.85 20.65 -1.12
N GLY A 502 19.13 20.78 -0.75
CA GLY A 502 19.53 20.75 0.65
C GLY A 502 20.60 21.76 1.01
N VAL A 503 20.68 22.06 2.30
CA VAL A 503 21.62 23.03 2.90
C VAL A 503 22.27 22.41 4.12
N ARG A 504 23.62 22.52 4.18
CA ARG A 504 24.44 22.09 5.32
C ARG A 504 25.01 23.31 6.03
N PHE A 505 24.94 23.33 7.36
CA PHE A 505 25.35 24.48 8.17
C PHE A 505 25.84 24.06 9.56
#